data_7790e74d55c5617fca4f9426bf4da9b2
#
_entry.id   7790e74d55c5617fca4f9426bf4da9b2
#
_cell.length_a   1.000
_cell.length_b   1.000
_cell.length_c   1.000
_cell.angle_alpha   90.00
_cell.angle_beta   90.00
_cell.angle_gamma   90.00
#
_symmetry.space_group_name_H-M   'P 1'
#
loop_
_entity.id
_entity.type
_entity.pdbx_description
1 polymer ?
#
loop_
_entity_poly.entity_id
_entity_poly.type
_entity_poly.pdbx_seq_one_letter_code
_entity_poly.pdbx_strand_id
1 'polypeptide(L)'
;MIDLSDATPFAEGGNRKCFVHPNNKDRCLKVVHHGILEKIKKSKPWYKKLRSSNSFDDNLREQAAYNQKALKKENQDLWTHLAKWYGMTETSIGMASETELIRNGEEIAETLENYLFREGLNDDINEAIDNFHTWLRKHLIFTKNLIPHNLVLYKKDNKLIIKIIDGLGSQAFLPLPNYSNFFAKRYIERRIE
;
A
#
# COMPACT_ATOMS: atom_id res chain seq x y z
N MET A 1 -23.79 2.44 2.22
CA MET A 1 -23.02 1.85 3.34
C MET A 1 -22.89 0.34 3.09
N ILE A 2 -21.69 -0.19 3.13
CA ILE A 2 -21.42 -1.64 2.96
C ILE A 2 -21.50 -2.29 4.33
N ASP A 3 -22.25 -3.39 4.44
CA ASP A 3 -22.33 -4.15 5.68
C ASP A 3 -21.16 -5.14 5.79
N LEU A 4 -20.39 -5.02 6.87
CA LEU A 4 -19.26 -5.87 7.24
C LEU A 4 -19.42 -6.47 8.65
N SER A 5 -20.62 -6.38 9.25
CA SER A 5 -20.85 -6.80 10.64
C SER A 5 -20.49 -8.28 10.87
N ASP A 6 -20.83 -9.14 9.90
CA ASP A 6 -20.56 -10.58 9.95
C ASP A 6 -19.38 -11.01 9.07
N ALA A 7 -18.66 -10.02 8.47
CA ALA A 7 -17.56 -10.32 7.57
C ALA A 7 -16.29 -10.68 8.35
N THR A 8 -15.62 -11.76 7.94
CA THR A 8 -14.31 -12.13 8.49
C THR A 8 -13.19 -11.44 7.70
N PRO A 9 -12.26 -10.73 8.36
CA PRO A 9 -11.12 -10.16 7.68
C PRO A 9 -10.19 -11.28 7.16
N PHE A 10 -9.70 -11.16 5.93
CA PHE A 10 -8.71 -12.09 5.39
C PHE A 10 -7.28 -11.77 5.85
N ALA A 11 -7.05 -10.54 6.33
CA ALA A 11 -5.79 -10.12 6.92
C ALA A 11 -6.04 -9.04 8.00
N GLU A 12 -5.20 -9.05 9.03
CA GLU A 12 -5.26 -8.09 10.13
C GLU A 12 -3.85 -7.63 10.47
N GLY A 13 -3.63 -6.32 10.41
CA GLY A 13 -2.39 -5.66 10.82
C GLY A 13 -2.56 -4.90 12.14
N GLY A 14 -1.50 -4.25 12.59
CA GLY A 14 -1.52 -3.50 13.86
C GLY A 14 -2.56 -2.37 13.92
N ASN A 15 -2.93 -1.77 12.80
CA ASN A 15 -3.81 -0.61 12.74
C ASN A 15 -5.10 -0.84 11.94
N ARG A 16 -5.14 -1.84 11.05
CA ARG A 16 -6.24 -2.04 10.10
C ARG A 16 -6.62 -3.51 9.95
N LYS A 17 -7.89 -3.76 9.65
CA LYS A 17 -8.44 -5.02 9.15
C LYS A 17 -8.70 -4.91 7.66
N CYS A 18 -8.42 -5.98 6.93
CA CYS A 18 -8.64 -6.06 5.48
C CYS A 18 -9.75 -7.07 5.18
N PHE A 19 -10.78 -6.62 4.48
CA PHE A 19 -11.92 -7.44 4.09
C PHE A 19 -12.00 -7.52 2.58
N VAL A 20 -12.45 -8.65 2.05
CA VAL A 20 -12.90 -8.74 0.66
C VAL A 20 -14.20 -7.95 0.53
N HIS A 21 -14.32 -7.12 -0.50
CA HIS A 21 -15.53 -6.36 -0.74
C HIS A 21 -16.69 -7.34 -1.09
N PRO A 22 -17.84 -7.30 -0.38
CA PRO A 22 -18.88 -8.32 -0.51
C PRO A 22 -19.48 -8.44 -1.92
N ASN A 23 -19.51 -7.34 -2.67
CA ASN A 23 -20.06 -7.31 -4.03
C ASN A 23 -19.00 -7.31 -5.14
N ASN A 24 -17.69 -7.37 -4.80
CA ASN A 24 -16.63 -7.38 -5.79
C ASN A 24 -15.37 -8.05 -5.23
N LYS A 25 -15.17 -9.31 -5.60
CA LYS A 25 -14.06 -10.13 -5.11
C LYS A 25 -12.65 -9.56 -5.42
N ASP A 26 -12.55 -8.64 -6.38
CA ASP A 26 -11.28 -8.02 -6.79
C ASP A 26 -11.02 -6.69 -6.08
N ARG A 27 -11.76 -6.41 -4.99
CA ARG A 27 -11.58 -5.22 -4.15
C ARG A 27 -11.37 -5.57 -2.70
N CYS A 28 -10.51 -4.80 -2.05
CA CYS A 28 -10.19 -4.87 -0.63
C CYS A 28 -10.71 -3.62 0.09
N LEU A 29 -11.36 -3.83 1.22
CA LEU A 29 -11.79 -2.78 2.15
C LEU A 29 -10.88 -2.81 3.38
N LYS A 30 -10.08 -1.76 3.56
CA LYS A 30 -9.17 -1.60 4.70
C LYS A 30 -9.82 -0.69 5.74
N VAL A 31 -10.20 -1.23 6.89
CA VAL A 31 -10.86 -0.51 7.98
C VAL A 31 -9.91 -0.34 9.15
N VAL A 32 -9.80 0.89 9.67
CA VAL A 32 -8.97 1.19 10.84
C VAL A 32 -9.61 0.60 12.09
N HIS A 33 -8.82 -0.02 12.97
CA HIS A 33 -9.31 -0.58 14.23
C HIS A 33 -9.99 0.49 15.09
N HIS A 34 -11.12 0.15 15.67
CA HIS A 34 -11.82 1.05 16.59
C HIS A 34 -10.91 1.49 17.75
N GLY A 35 -10.87 2.80 18.03
CA GLY A 35 -10.07 3.38 19.11
C GLY A 35 -8.54 3.40 18.90
N ILE A 36 -8.01 2.82 17.79
CA ILE A 36 -6.56 2.74 17.54
C ILE A 36 -5.92 4.12 17.40
N LEU A 37 -6.62 5.09 16.80
CA LEU A 37 -6.08 6.44 16.58
C LEU A 37 -5.75 7.14 17.90
N GLU A 38 -6.62 7.01 18.88
CA GLU A 38 -6.37 7.56 20.23
C GLU A 38 -5.21 6.83 20.93
N LYS A 39 -5.14 5.51 20.80
CA LYS A 39 -4.02 4.70 21.33
C LYS A 39 -2.70 5.13 20.70
N ILE A 40 -2.65 5.28 19.39
CA ILE A 40 -1.47 5.75 18.65
C ILE A 40 -1.09 7.16 19.13
N LYS A 41 -2.05 8.09 19.21
CA LYS A 41 -1.81 9.46 19.65
C LYS A 41 -1.22 9.49 21.06
N LYS A 42 -1.76 8.70 22.00
CA LYS A 42 -1.24 8.61 23.39
C LYS A 42 0.20 8.11 23.47
N SER A 43 0.61 7.22 22.58
CA SER A 43 1.98 6.67 22.54
C SER A 43 3.03 7.62 21.95
N LYS A 44 2.62 8.74 21.30
CA LYS A 44 3.54 9.67 20.65
C LYS A 44 4.15 10.68 21.63
N PRO A 45 5.34 11.24 21.33
CA PRO A 45 5.92 12.37 22.07
C PRO A 45 4.95 13.55 22.13
N TRP A 46 5.06 14.38 23.19
CA TRP A 46 4.12 15.47 23.48
C TRP A 46 3.88 16.42 22.31
N TYR A 47 4.93 16.79 21.54
CA TYR A 47 4.81 17.69 20.39
C TYR A 47 4.01 17.08 19.22
N LYS A 48 3.95 15.73 19.11
CA LYS A 48 3.10 15.05 18.11
C LYS A 48 1.66 14.88 18.60
N LYS A 49 1.42 14.88 19.92
CA LYS A 49 0.06 14.83 20.50
C LYS A 49 -0.77 16.07 20.19
N LEU A 50 -0.12 17.19 19.84
CA LEU A 50 -0.81 18.43 19.39
C LEU A 50 -1.46 18.27 18.02
N ARG A 51 -1.12 17.24 17.24
CA ARG A 51 -1.74 16.96 15.94
C ARG A 51 -3.13 16.36 16.13
N SER A 52 -4.01 16.63 15.16
CA SER A 52 -5.32 15.96 15.08
C SER A 52 -5.14 14.44 15.03
N SER A 53 -6.07 13.67 15.65
CA SER A 53 -6.10 12.20 15.59
C SER A 53 -6.14 11.70 14.14
N ASN A 54 -6.82 12.41 13.24
CA ASN A 54 -6.88 12.11 11.81
C ASN A 54 -5.50 12.07 11.13
N SER A 55 -4.50 12.78 11.68
CA SER A 55 -3.14 12.73 11.14
C SER A 55 -2.45 11.39 11.37
N PHE A 56 -3.02 10.52 12.22
CA PHE A 56 -2.55 9.15 12.50
C PHE A 56 -3.38 8.10 11.79
N ASP A 57 -4.44 8.49 11.08
CA ASP A 57 -5.29 7.59 10.29
C ASP A 57 -4.55 7.11 9.05
N ASP A 58 -4.31 5.80 8.96
CA ASP A 58 -3.58 5.21 7.85
C ASP A 58 -4.40 5.22 6.55
N ASN A 59 -5.74 5.24 6.62
CA ASN A 59 -6.59 5.38 5.43
C ASN A 59 -6.49 6.78 4.82
N LEU A 60 -6.49 7.83 5.66
CA LEU A 60 -6.30 9.22 5.20
C LEU A 60 -4.88 9.44 4.67
N ARG A 61 -3.89 8.79 5.26
CA ARG A 61 -2.50 8.82 4.76
C ARG A 61 -2.37 8.10 3.42
N GLU A 62 -3.04 6.97 3.24
CA GLU A 62 -3.08 6.23 1.98
C GLU A 62 -3.76 7.09 0.90
N GLN A 63 -4.92 7.68 1.19
CA GLN A 63 -5.59 8.63 0.30
C GLN A 63 -4.65 9.77 -0.14
N ALA A 64 -3.95 10.40 0.82
CA ALA A 64 -2.99 11.45 0.52
C ALA A 64 -1.82 10.95 -0.34
N ALA A 65 -1.38 9.72 -0.13
CA ALA A 65 -0.29 9.11 -0.90
C ALA A 65 -0.69 8.83 -2.35
N TYR A 66 -1.93 8.44 -2.62
CA TYR A 66 -2.45 8.29 -3.99
C TYR A 66 -2.62 9.63 -4.72
N ASN A 67 -2.64 10.76 -4.00
CA ASN A 67 -2.63 12.10 -4.58
C ASN A 67 -1.25 12.62 -5.01
N GLN A 68 -0.18 11.81 -4.90
CA GLN A 68 1.16 12.21 -5.33
C GLN A 68 1.20 12.54 -6.83
N LYS A 69 2.07 13.50 -7.21
CA LYS A 69 2.16 14.03 -8.59
C LYS A 69 2.38 12.94 -9.64
N ALA A 70 3.15 11.91 -9.30
CA ALA A 70 3.46 10.81 -10.20
C ALA A 70 2.21 10.01 -10.62
N LEU A 71 1.20 9.88 -9.71
CA LEU A 71 -0.03 9.13 -9.95
C LEU A 71 -1.14 9.94 -10.64
N LYS A 72 -0.96 11.25 -10.82
CA LYS A 72 -1.91 12.11 -11.54
C LYS A 72 -1.78 12.01 -13.07
N LYS A 73 -0.79 11.29 -13.56
CA LYS A 73 -0.58 11.07 -15.00
C LYS A 73 -1.45 9.92 -15.46
N GLU A 74 -2.14 10.10 -16.59
CA GLU A 74 -2.84 9.01 -17.27
C GLU A 74 -1.82 8.08 -17.94
N ASN A 75 -1.36 7.09 -17.19
CA ASN A 75 -0.42 6.10 -17.69
C ASN A 75 -0.77 4.72 -17.10
N GLN A 76 -1.20 3.80 -17.95
CA GLN A 76 -1.59 2.44 -17.57
C GLN A 76 -0.43 1.65 -16.95
N ASP A 77 0.82 1.95 -17.34
CA ASP A 77 2.02 1.32 -16.79
C ASP A 77 2.21 1.55 -15.28
N LEU A 78 1.60 2.62 -14.74
CA LEU A 78 1.61 2.89 -13.29
C LEU A 78 0.99 1.76 -12.48
N TRP A 79 -0.05 1.11 -13.00
CA TRP A 79 -0.80 0.07 -12.29
C TRP A 79 -0.22 -1.33 -12.45
N THR A 80 0.87 -1.47 -13.20
CA THR A 80 1.58 -2.76 -13.31
C THR A 80 2.12 -3.21 -11.96
N HIS A 81 2.72 -2.29 -11.21
CA HIS A 81 3.34 -2.58 -9.93
C HIS A 81 2.67 -1.88 -8.72
N LEU A 82 1.47 -1.36 -8.91
CA LEU A 82 0.71 -0.69 -7.86
C LEU A 82 -0.75 -1.14 -7.88
N ALA A 83 -1.30 -1.49 -6.72
CA ALA A 83 -2.72 -1.72 -6.56
C ALA A 83 -3.49 -0.40 -6.80
N LYS A 84 -4.62 -0.46 -7.52
CA LYS A 84 -5.48 0.71 -7.74
C LYS A 84 -6.16 1.11 -6.44
N TRP A 85 -6.40 2.40 -6.28
CA TRP A 85 -7.23 2.94 -5.20
C TRP A 85 -8.54 3.46 -5.78
N TYR A 86 -9.65 3.08 -5.17
CA TYR A 86 -11.00 3.40 -5.64
C TYR A 86 -11.69 4.48 -4.81
N GLY A 87 -11.09 4.84 -3.67
CA GLY A 87 -11.64 5.90 -2.82
C GLY A 87 -11.86 5.47 -1.39
N MET A 88 -12.56 6.33 -0.66
CA MET A 88 -13.03 6.05 0.69
C MET A 88 -14.49 5.60 0.63
N THR A 89 -14.82 4.50 1.30
CA THR A 89 -16.14 3.87 1.27
C THR A 89 -16.68 3.70 2.69
N GLU A 90 -17.94 4.04 2.90
CA GLU A 90 -18.60 3.89 4.19
C GLU A 90 -19.03 2.43 4.43
N THR A 91 -18.69 1.90 5.61
CA THR A 91 -19.06 0.54 6.03
C THR A 91 -19.75 0.56 7.40
N SER A 92 -20.42 -0.54 7.76
CA SER A 92 -21.07 -0.70 9.08
C SER A 92 -20.11 -0.61 10.27
N ILE A 93 -18.79 -0.80 10.04
CA ILE A 93 -17.75 -0.78 11.07
C ILE A 93 -16.76 0.39 10.94
N GLY A 94 -17.08 1.40 10.10
CA GLY A 94 -16.28 2.61 9.92
C GLY A 94 -15.92 2.89 8.46
N MET A 95 -15.18 3.98 8.24
CA MET A 95 -14.69 4.36 6.91
C MET A 95 -13.57 3.40 6.46
N ALA A 96 -13.72 2.82 5.28
CA ALA A 96 -12.73 1.97 4.64
C ALA A 96 -11.97 2.71 3.54
N SER A 97 -10.68 2.41 3.38
CA SER A 97 -9.95 2.68 2.13
C SER A 97 -10.16 1.50 1.19
N GLU A 98 -10.74 1.77 0.01
CA GLU A 98 -11.05 0.75 -0.99
C GLU A 98 -9.93 0.68 -2.03
N THR A 99 -9.31 -0.50 -2.16
CA THR A 99 -8.20 -0.74 -3.08
C THR A 99 -8.43 -2.00 -3.91
N GLU A 100 -7.66 -2.19 -4.97
CA GLU A 100 -7.57 -3.43 -5.72
C GLU A 100 -7.11 -4.57 -4.79
N LEU A 101 -7.80 -5.69 -4.81
CA LEU A 101 -7.36 -6.94 -4.20
C LEU A 101 -6.67 -7.79 -5.25
N ILE A 102 -5.37 -7.93 -5.11
CA ILE A 102 -4.57 -8.69 -6.09
C ILE A 102 -4.83 -10.18 -5.90
N ARG A 103 -5.13 -10.87 -6.99
CA ARG A 103 -5.41 -12.31 -6.99
C ARG A 103 -4.61 -13.06 -8.04
N ASN A 104 -4.35 -14.32 -7.77
CA ASN A 104 -3.82 -15.31 -8.69
C ASN A 104 -4.91 -16.38 -8.91
N GLY A 105 -5.75 -16.18 -9.93
CA GLY A 105 -6.99 -16.95 -10.08
C GLY A 105 -8.00 -16.65 -8.96
N GLU A 106 -8.47 -17.68 -8.26
CA GLU A 106 -9.42 -17.52 -7.14
C GLU A 106 -8.73 -17.22 -5.80
N GLU A 107 -7.42 -17.37 -5.71
CA GLU A 107 -6.67 -17.13 -4.47
C GLU A 107 -6.20 -15.68 -4.37
N ILE A 108 -6.16 -15.15 -3.14
CA ILE A 108 -5.53 -13.86 -2.85
C ILE A 108 -4.03 -14.01 -3.04
N ALA A 109 -3.40 -13.07 -3.74
CA ALA A 109 -1.97 -13.08 -3.98
C ALA A 109 -1.19 -13.04 -2.66
N GLU A 110 -0.22 -13.94 -2.52
CA GLU A 110 0.63 -14.00 -1.34
C GLU A 110 1.58 -12.79 -1.27
N THR A 111 1.99 -12.45 -0.05
CA THR A 111 3.00 -11.41 0.16
C THR A 111 4.38 -11.91 -0.31
N LEU A 112 5.22 -10.96 -0.75
CA LEU A 112 6.62 -11.24 -1.05
C LEU A 112 7.35 -11.84 0.17
N GLU A 113 6.98 -11.42 1.38
CA GLU A 113 7.51 -11.96 2.63
C GLU A 113 7.25 -13.46 2.75
N ASN A 114 5.98 -13.90 2.58
CA ASN A 114 5.62 -15.32 2.67
C ASN A 114 6.31 -16.16 1.59
N TYR A 115 6.38 -15.61 0.36
CA TYR A 115 7.10 -16.28 -0.72
C TYR A 115 8.57 -16.49 -0.38
N LEU A 116 9.26 -15.43 0.09
CA LEU A 116 10.68 -15.50 0.45
C LEU A 116 10.95 -16.47 1.62
N PHE A 117 10.04 -16.57 2.57
CA PHE A 117 10.14 -17.54 3.67
C PHE A 117 10.01 -18.98 3.15
N ARG A 118 9.18 -19.23 2.14
CA ARG A 118 8.92 -20.56 1.61
C ARG A 118 9.95 -20.98 0.57
N GLU A 119 10.27 -20.12 -0.40
CA GLU A 119 11.07 -20.46 -1.60
C GLU A 119 12.48 -19.86 -1.57
N GLY A 120 12.71 -18.85 -0.73
CA GLY A 120 13.94 -18.06 -0.76
C GLY A 120 14.08 -17.20 -2.02
N LEU A 121 15.32 -16.75 -2.27
CA LEU A 121 15.67 -16.03 -3.49
C LEU A 121 15.95 -17.04 -4.60
N ASN A 122 15.36 -16.84 -5.78
CA ASN A 122 15.60 -17.59 -7.00
C ASN A 122 15.59 -16.63 -8.21
N ASP A 123 15.87 -17.14 -9.40
CA ASP A 123 16.01 -16.30 -10.61
C ASP A 123 14.73 -15.57 -10.97
N ASP A 124 13.56 -16.21 -10.82
CA ASP A 124 12.25 -15.60 -11.13
C ASP A 124 11.95 -14.41 -10.23
N ILE A 125 12.21 -14.53 -8.93
CA ILE A 125 11.98 -13.43 -8.00
C ILE A 125 13.02 -12.32 -8.15
N ASN A 126 14.26 -12.65 -8.50
CA ASN A 126 15.29 -11.66 -8.79
C ASN A 126 14.93 -10.85 -10.03
N GLU A 127 14.46 -11.49 -11.12
CA GLU A 127 13.93 -10.77 -12.30
C GLU A 127 12.76 -9.87 -11.93
N ALA A 128 11.83 -10.34 -11.10
CA ALA A 128 10.69 -9.54 -10.65
C ALA A 128 11.11 -8.32 -9.82
N ILE A 129 12.12 -8.44 -8.96
CA ILE A 129 12.69 -7.34 -8.16
C ILE A 129 13.35 -6.31 -9.08
N ASP A 130 14.15 -6.72 -10.05
CA ASP A 130 14.82 -5.81 -10.98
C ASP A 130 13.83 -5.04 -11.85
N ASN A 131 12.77 -5.70 -12.34
CA ASN A 131 11.69 -5.07 -13.08
C ASN A 131 10.94 -4.05 -12.20
N PHE A 132 10.67 -4.39 -10.95
CA PHE A 132 10.01 -3.51 -9.98
C PHE A 132 10.88 -2.27 -9.66
N HIS A 133 12.17 -2.44 -9.44
CA HIS A 133 13.11 -1.33 -9.21
C HIS A 133 13.21 -0.41 -10.44
N THR A 134 13.25 -0.98 -11.64
CA THR A 134 13.24 -0.21 -12.90
C THR A 134 11.97 0.62 -13.03
N TRP A 135 10.82 0.05 -12.70
CA TRP A 135 9.54 0.76 -12.69
C TRP A 135 9.52 1.89 -11.64
N LEU A 136 10.01 1.67 -10.41
CA LEU A 136 10.12 2.71 -9.38
C LEU A 136 10.97 3.90 -9.85
N ARG A 137 12.13 3.63 -10.48
CA ARG A 137 13.02 4.66 -11.04
C ARG A 137 12.36 5.44 -12.16
N LYS A 138 11.62 4.75 -13.05
CA LYS A 138 10.92 5.34 -14.18
C LYS A 138 9.80 6.27 -13.75
N HIS A 139 8.98 5.85 -12.80
CA HIS A 139 7.75 6.55 -12.41
C HIS A 139 7.90 7.48 -11.22
N LEU A 140 8.99 7.36 -10.47
CA LEU A 140 9.27 8.15 -9.26
C LEU A 140 8.13 8.07 -8.23
N ILE A 141 7.61 6.86 -8.02
CA ILE A 141 6.57 6.58 -7.02
C ILE A 141 7.19 6.60 -5.63
N PHE A 142 6.68 7.45 -4.76
CA PHE A 142 7.17 7.53 -3.39
C PHE A 142 6.54 6.47 -2.51
N THR A 143 7.40 5.73 -1.84
CA THR A 143 7.03 4.74 -0.84
C THR A 143 7.69 5.08 0.48
N LYS A 144 6.97 4.97 1.59
CA LYS A 144 7.53 5.16 2.95
C LYS A 144 8.02 3.84 3.53
N ASN A 145 7.41 2.72 3.15
CA ASN A 145 7.66 1.39 3.68
C ASN A 145 7.67 0.36 2.54
N LEU A 146 8.84 0.22 1.89
CA LEU A 146 9.07 -0.77 0.85
C LEU A 146 9.59 -2.07 1.50
N ILE A 147 8.77 -2.68 2.35
CA ILE A 147 9.07 -3.94 3.01
C ILE A 147 8.31 -5.09 2.35
N PRO A 148 8.83 -6.33 2.35
CA PRO A 148 8.21 -7.47 1.68
C PRO A 148 6.77 -7.74 2.09
N HIS A 149 6.39 -7.41 3.30
CA HIS A 149 5.02 -7.51 3.83
C HIS A 149 4.00 -6.60 3.10
N ASN A 150 4.45 -5.47 2.55
CA ASN A 150 3.62 -4.49 1.81
C ASN A 150 3.58 -4.75 0.30
N LEU A 151 4.20 -5.82 -0.14
CA LEU A 151 4.32 -6.23 -1.53
C LEU A 151 3.67 -7.60 -1.73
N VAL A 152 2.97 -7.78 -2.84
CA VAL A 152 2.39 -9.08 -3.21
C VAL A 152 2.90 -9.52 -4.57
N LEU A 153 2.85 -10.83 -4.81
CA LEU A 153 3.27 -11.45 -6.05
C LEU A 153 2.06 -11.77 -6.93
N TYR A 154 1.94 -11.02 -8.03
CA TYR A 154 0.97 -11.27 -9.08
C TYR A 154 1.59 -12.13 -10.17
N LYS A 155 0.92 -13.22 -10.54
CA LYS A 155 1.34 -14.14 -11.61
C LYS A 155 0.62 -13.78 -12.90
N LYS A 156 1.39 -13.45 -13.94
CA LYS A 156 0.86 -13.18 -15.28
C LYS A 156 1.80 -13.76 -16.33
N ASP A 157 1.25 -14.50 -17.27
CA ASP A 157 2.00 -15.08 -18.41
C ASP A 157 3.28 -15.82 -17.95
N ASN A 158 3.18 -16.65 -16.91
CA ASN A 158 4.27 -17.35 -16.24
C ASN A 158 5.38 -16.47 -15.64
N LYS A 159 5.13 -15.16 -15.48
CA LYS A 159 6.05 -14.24 -14.82
C LYS A 159 5.52 -13.77 -13.47
N LEU A 160 6.45 -13.52 -12.55
CA LEU A 160 6.14 -12.88 -11.28
C LEU A 160 6.19 -11.36 -11.44
N ILE A 161 5.16 -10.67 -10.95
CA ILE A 161 5.08 -9.22 -10.91
C ILE A 161 4.85 -8.79 -9.46
N ILE A 162 5.76 -7.99 -8.93
CA ILE A 162 5.62 -7.42 -7.58
C ILE A 162 4.64 -6.24 -7.65
N LYS A 163 3.61 -6.23 -6.78
CA LYS A 163 2.68 -5.10 -6.65
C LYS A 163 2.70 -4.54 -5.24
N ILE A 164 2.74 -3.21 -5.14
CA ILE A 164 2.59 -2.48 -3.87
C ILE A 164 1.12 -2.48 -3.48
N ILE A 165 0.81 -2.97 -2.27
CA ILE A 165 -0.54 -2.95 -1.70
C ILE A 165 -0.66 -2.00 -0.50
N ASP A 166 0.46 -1.59 0.09
CA ASP A 166 0.54 -0.65 1.22
C ASP A 166 1.89 0.09 1.22
N GLY A 167 2.04 1.06 2.11
CA GLY A 167 3.31 1.74 2.32
C GLY A 167 3.62 2.87 1.33
N LEU A 168 2.64 3.34 0.56
CA LEU A 168 2.80 4.53 -0.29
C LEU A 168 3.04 5.82 0.52
N GLY A 169 3.61 6.81 -0.15
CA GLY A 169 3.87 8.15 0.38
C GLY A 169 5.33 8.40 0.71
N SER A 170 5.63 9.61 1.15
CA SER A 170 6.98 10.04 1.50
C SER A 170 7.15 10.19 3.01
N GLN A 171 8.27 9.75 3.54
CA GLN A 171 8.73 10.05 4.91
C GLN A 171 9.70 11.24 4.96
N ALA A 172 9.95 11.90 3.83
CA ALA A 172 10.86 13.03 3.80
C ALA A 172 10.38 14.15 4.74
N PHE A 173 11.26 14.62 5.62
CA PHE A 173 10.98 15.73 6.55
C PHE A 173 10.67 17.02 5.79
N LEU A 174 11.42 17.26 4.72
CA LEU A 174 11.18 18.35 3.78
C LEU A 174 10.59 17.76 2.49
N PRO A 175 9.53 18.36 1.92
CA PRO A 175 8.86 17.81 0.75
C PRO A 175 9.62 18.05 -0.57
N LEU A 176 10.95 18.19 -0.52
CA LEU A 176 11.82 18.43 -1.68
C LEU A 176 11.63 17.42 -2.82
N PRO A 177 11.45 16.11 -2.56
CA PRO A 177 11.19 15.15 -3.62
C PRO A 177 9.93 15.45 -4.44
N ASN A 178 8.92 16.10 -3.85
CA ASN A 178 7.69 16.46 -4.53
C ASN A 178 7.87 17.58 -5.58
N TYR A 179 8.94 18.37 -5.45
CA TYR A 179 9.18 19.57 -6.26
C TYR A 179 10.39 19.44 -7.20
N SER A 180 11.26 18.45 -7.01
CA SER A 180 12.48 18.28 -7.80
C SER A 180 12.72 16.82 -8.17
N ASN A 181 12.86 16.55 -9.48
CA ASN A 181 13.19 15.23 -10.00
C ASN A 181 14.54 14.71 -9.49
N PHE A 182 15.50 15.58 -9.21
CA PHE A 182 16.79 15.19 -8.65
C PHE A 182 16.60 14.59 -7.23
N PHE A 183 15.88 15.30 -6.36
CA PHE A 183 15.59 14.79 -5.02
C PHE A 183 14.66 13.59 -5.04
N ALA A 184 13.72 13.52 -6.00
CA ALA A 184 12.85 12.37 -6.19
C ALA A 184 13.65 11.09 -6.52
N LYS A 185 14.56 11.17 -7.50
CA LYS A 185 15.45 10.07 -7.88
C LYS A 185 16.28 9.61 -6.68
N ARG A 186 16.96 10.56 -5.98
CA ARG A 186 17.75 10.23 -4.80
C ARG A 186 16.93 9.61 -3.66
N TYR A 187 15.67 10.01 -3.51
CA TYR A 187 14.76 9.41 -2.54
C TYR A 187 14.47 7.96 -2.90
N ILE A 188 14.16 7.67 -4.18
CA ILE A 188 13.87 6.33 -4.67
C ILE A 188 15.10 5.41 -4.50
N GLU A 189 16.30 5.84 -4.94
CA GLU A 189 17.51 5.02 -4.80
C GLU A 189 17.72 4.56 -3.35
N ARG A 190 17.57 5.45 -2.37
CA ARG A 190 17.67 5.10 -0.94
C ARG A 190 16.61 4.14 -0.43
N ARG A 191 15.55 3.86 -1.21
CA ARG A 191 14.49 2.92 -0.84
C ARG A 191 14.68 1.57 -1.50
N ILE A 192 15.43 1.54 -2.59
CA ILE A 192 15.77 0.32 -3.33
C ILE A 192 17.01 -0.37 -2.74
N GLU A 193 17.95 0.41 -2.19
CA GLU A 193 19.11 -0.08 -1.40
C GLU A 193 18.66 -0.77 -0.09
#